data_7315f11beaab041e6283103671814df8
#
_entry.id   7315f11beaab041e6283103671814df8
#
_cell.length_a   1.000
_cell.length_b   1.000
_cell.length_c   1.000
_cell.angle_alpha   90.00
_cell.angle_beta   90.00
_cell.angle_gamma   90.00
#
_symmetry.space_group_name_H-M   'P 1'
#
loop_
_entity.id
_entity.type
_entity.pdbx_description
1 polymer ?
#
loop_
_entity_poly.entity_id
_entity_poly.type
_entity_poly.pdbx_seq_one_letter_code
_entity_poly.pdbx_strand_id
1 'polypeptide(L)'
;MKRDKFVLGIDYGTESGRVVVVRVRDGNLVGSAVVPYPDGVIAERLPGGPVLDRQWALQNPRDYLLVVERGIGKALMTDGVRGEDVIGVGTDFTASSPLPTKSGGIPLCFLPQFRKQPHAW
;
A
#
# COMPACT_ATOMS: atom_id res chain seq x y z
N MET A 1 -1.37 -9.90 -34.28
CA MET A 1 -0.37 -10.11 -33.27
C MET A 1 -0.98 -9.91 -31.88
N LYS A 2 -0.84 -10.89 -31.01
CA LYS A 2 -1.35 -10.75 -29.64
C LYS A 2 -0.45 -9.80 -28.86
N ARG A 3 -1.05 -8.83 -28.17
CA ARG A 3 -0.32 -7.98 -27.24
C ARG A 3 0.06 -8.78 -25.98
N ASP A 4 1.19 -8.44 -25.40
CA ASP A 4 1.58 -8.99 -24.12
C ASP A 4 0.56 -8.61 -23.04
N LYS A 5 0.40 -9.50 -22.08
CA LYS A 5 -0.40 -9.29 -20.90
C LYS A 5 0.51 -9.20 -19.67
N PHE A 6 0.05 -8.46 -18.69
CA PHE A 6 0.83 -8.14 -17.50
C PHE A 6 0.03 -8.40 -16.23
N VAL A 7 0.73 -8.62 -15.16
CA VAL A 7 0.15 -8.66 -13.81
C VAL A 7 0.93 -7.70 -12.93
N LEU A 8 0.25 -7.18 -11.91
CA LEU A 8 0.87 -6.35 -10.89
C LEU A 8 1.07 -7.14 -9.61
N GLY A 9 2.22 -6.94 -8.99
CA GLY A 9 2.45 -7.35 -7.62
C GLY A 9 2.59 -6.12 -6.74
N ILE A 10 1.90 -6.10 -5.60
CA ILE A 10 2.01 -5.00 -4.64
C ILE A 10 2.51 -5.59 -3.33
N ASP A 11 3.69 -5.18 -2.91
CA ASP A 11 4.29 -5.61 -1.66
C ASP A 11 4.20 -4.45 -0.65
N TYR A 12 3.43 -4.66 0.41
CA TYR A 12 3.27 -3.71 1.50
C TYR A 12 4.28 -4.02 2.60
N GLY A 13 5.42 -3.32 2.56
CA GLY A 13 6.43 -3.44 3.60
C GLY A 13 6.12 -2.58 4.83
N THR A 14 7.10 -2.45 5.72
CA THR A 14 6.98 -1.68 6.96
C THR A 14 7.18 -0.18 6.74
N GLU A 15 8.10 0.19 5.87
CA GLU A 15 8.49 1.60 5.64
C GLU A 15 8.06 2.10 4.25
N SER A 16 7.72 1.18 3.35
CA SER A 16 7.35 1.51 1.98
C SER A 16 6.52 0.39 1.36
N GLY A 17 5.82 0.72 0.30
CA GLY A 17 5.20 -0.26 -0.59
C GLY A 17 5.91 -0.28 -1.93
N ARG A 18 5.88 -1.42 -2.60
CA ARG A 18 6.47 -1.59 -3.93
C ARG A 18 5.43 -2.16 -4.88
N VAL A 19 5.39 -1.61 -6.08
CA VAL A 19 4.59 -2.16 -7.18
C VAL A 19 5.54 -2.69 -8.23
N VAL A 20 5.31 -3.91 -8.69
CA VAL A 20 6.05 -4.50 -9.81
C VAL A 20 5.08 -4.84 -10.92
N VAL A 21 5.55 -4.73 -12.16
CA VAL A 21 4.83 -5.13 -13.36
C VAL A 21 5.55 -6.32 -13.97
N VAL A 22 4.86 -7.42 -14.10
CA VAL A 22 5.44 -8.67 -14.60
C VAL A 22 4.74 -9.06 -15.89
N ARG A 23 5.52 -9.38 -16.91
CA ARG A 23 4.98 -9.86 -18.18
C ARG A 23 4.60 -11.34 -18.06
N VAL A 24 3.35 -11.64 -18.41
CA VAL A 24 2.80 -12.98 -18.17
C VAL A 24 3.49 -14.08 -18.96
N ARG A 25 3.85 -13.83 -20.23
CA ARG A 25 4.38 -14.87 -21.11
C ARG A 25 5.74 -15.47 -20.66
N ASP A 26 6.53 -14.70 -19.91
CA ASP A 26 7.89 -15.12 -19.57
C ASP A 26 8.27 -14.86 -18.09
N GLY A 27 7.39 -14.20 -17.33
CA GLY A 27 7.65 -13.87 -15.93
C GLY A 27 8.66 -12.75 -15.72
N ASN A 28 9.04 -12.04 -16.76
CA ASN A 28 10.01 -10.95 -16.64
C ASN A 28 9.40 -9.73 -15.97
N LEU A 29 10.12 -9.16 -15.01
CA LEU A 29 9.80 -7.88 -14.40
C LEU A 29 10.14 -6.78 -15.41
N VAL A 30 9.13 -5.99 -15.80
CA VAL A 30 9.27 -4.96 -16.82
C VAL A 30 9.09 -3.54 -16.29
N GLY A 31 8.56 -3.39 -15.09
CA GLY A 31 8.41 -2.09 -14.46
C GLY A 31 8.30 -2.22 -12.95
N SER A 32 8.68 -1.17 -12.24
CA SER A 32 8.54 -1.14 -10.79
C SER A 32 8.49 0.29 -10.28
N ALA A 33 7.93 0.45 -9.08
CA ALA A 33 7.94 1.71 -8.34
C ALA A 33 7.97 1.42 -6.85
N VAL A 34 8.66 2.27 -6.11
CA VAL A 34 8.66 2.25 -4.64
C VAL A 34 7.98 3.51 -4.15
N VAL A 35 7.06 3.35 -3.21
CA VAL A 35 6.36 4.47 -2.56
C VAL A 35 6.74 4.44 -1.08
N PRO A 36 7.61 5.34 -0.62
CA PRO A 36 7.87 5.48 0.81
C PRO A 36 6.60 5.91 1.53
N TYR A 37 6.35 5.33 2.70
CA TYR A 37 5.21 5.74 3.51
C TYR A 37 5.52 7.09 4.17
N PRO A 38 4.64 8.10 4.01
CA PRO A 38 4.83 9.40 4.69
C PRO A 38 4.97 9.27 6.20
N ASP A 39 4.18 8.42 6.84
CA ASP A 39 4.24 8.23 8.29
C ASP A 39 5.08 7.01 8.68
N GLY A 40 5.09 5.94 7.89
CA GLY A 40 5.83 4.72 8.21
C GLY A 40 5.38 4.11 9.53
N VAL A 41 6.32 3.85 10.43
CA VAL A 41 6.02 3.38 11.78
C VAL A 41 5.77 4.57 12.71
N ILE A 42 4.57 4.61 13.28
CA ILE A 42 4.16 5.65 14.22
C ILE A 42 4.44 5.13 15.63
N ALA A 43 5.45 5.68 16.28
CA ALA A 43 5.91 5.22 17.59
C ALA A 43 5.91 6.31 18.68
N GLU A 44 5.84 7.58 18.30
CA GLU A 44 5.97 8.69 19.24
C GLU A 44 4.68 9.46 19.44
N ARG A 45 3.98 9.77 18.36
CA ARG A 45 2.75 10.58 18.40
C ARG A 45 1.86 10.20 17.22
N LEU A 46 0.56 10.07 17.47
CA LEU A 46 -0.41 9.93 16.38
C LEU A 46 -0.46 11.20 15.52
N PRO A 47 -0.70 11.05 14.21
CA PRO A 47 -0.92 12.20 13.34
C PRO A 47 -2.04 13.10 13.87
N GLY A 48 -1.69 14.34 14.26
CA GLY A 48 -2.64 15.28 14.85
C GLY A 48 -3.22 14.86 16.21
N GLY A 49 -2.63 13.88 16.86
CA GLY A 49 -3.17 13.27 18.07
C GLY A 49 -2.22 13.25 19.25
N PRO A 50 -2.50 12.38 20.24
CA PRO A 50 -1.74 12.32 21.48
C PRO A 50 -0.35 11.71 21.29
N VAL A 51 0.54 12.01 22.25
CA VAL A 51 1.81 11.29 22.42
C VAL A 51 1.50 9.85 22.81
N LEU A 52 2.24 8.92 22.23
CA LEU A 52 2.12 7.50 22.51
C LEU A 52 3.03 7.07 23.66
N ASP A 53 2.59 6.08 24.42
CA ASP A 53 3.44 5.45 25.42
C ASP A 53 4.54 4.63 24.73
N ARG A 54 5.47 4.12 25.53
CA ARG A 54 6.54 3.25 25.02
C ARG A 54 5.96 1.97 24.42
N GLN A 55 6.65 1.42 23.43
CA GLN A 55 6.34 0.15 22.78
C GLN A 55 5.13 0.19 21.83
N TRP A 56 4.52 1.34 21.60
CA TRP A 56 3.57 1.46 20.50
C TRP A 56 4.32 1.48 19.17
N ALA A 57 3.79 0.72 18.22
CA ALA A 57 4.26 0.71 16.84
C ALA A 57 3.04 0.55 15.93
N LEU A 58 2.60 1.66 15.38
CA LEU A 58 1.35 1.75 14.61
C LEU A 58 1.68 2.17 13.18
N GLN A 59 0.73 2.04 12.29
CA GLN A 59 0.85 2.49 10.91
C GLN A 59 -0.37 3.30 10.50
N ASN A 60 -0.17 4.20 9.53
CA ASN A 60 -1.26 4.96 8.94
C ASN A 60 -1.80 4.20 7.72
N PRO A 61 -3.05 3.71 7.75
CA PRO A 61 -3.60 2.98 6.60
C PRO A 61 -3.68 3.83 5.33
N ARG A 62 -3.64 5.16 5.43
CA ARG A 62 -3.56 6.03 4.27
C ARG A 62 -2.27 5.80 3.48
N ASP A 63 -1.19 5.43 4.14
CA ASP A 63 0.07 5.10 3.48
C ASP A 63 -0.12 3.94 2.50
N TYR A 64 -0.93 2.95 2.87
CA TYR A 64 -1.23 1.81 1.99
C TYR A 64 -2.00 2.24 0.73
N LEU A 65 -2.93 3.16 0.87
CA LEU A 65 -3.69 3.69 -0.26
C LEU A 65 -2.81 4.47 -1.23
N LEU A 66 -1.80 5.18 -0.70
CA LEU A 66 -0.84 5.92 -1.53
C LEU A 66 -0.03 5.00 -2.43
N VAL A 67 0.27 3.78 -1.99
CA VAL A 67 0.98 2.80 -2.83
C VAL A 67 0.17 2.49 -4.08
N VAL A 68 -1.12 2.29 -3.94
CA VAL A 68 -2.02 2.07 -5.08
C VAL A 68 -2.13 3.32 -5.94
N GLU A 69 -2.44 4.45 -5.32
CA GLU A 69 -2.70 5.71 -6.03
C GLU A 69 -1.49 6.22 -6.82
N ARG A 70 -0.29 6.10 -6.26
CA ARG A 70 0.94 6.63 -6.84
C ARG A 70 1.81 5.56 -7.48
N GLY A 71 1.88 4.39 -6.85
CA GLY A 71 2.80 3.33 -7.26
C GLY A 71 2.40 2.64 -8.54
N ILE A 72 1.11 2.36 -8.73
CA ILE A 72 0.64 1.65 -9.93
C ILE A 72 0.89 2.50 -11.17
N GLY A 73 0.46 3.75 -11.16
CA GLY A 73 0.67 4.64 -12.30
C GLY A 73 2.15 4.78 -12.67
N LYS A 74 3.00 4.94 -11.65
CA LYS A 74 4.44 5.07 -11.85
C LYS A 74 5.08 3.79 -12.39
N ALA A 75 4.69 2.64 -11.88
CA ALA A 75 5.20 1.34 -12.35
C ALA A 75 4.79 1.04 -13.80
N LEU A 76 3.61 1.52 -14.21
CA LEU A 76 3.10 1.34 -15.57
C LEU A 76 3.72 2.32 -16.59
N MET A 77 4.53 3.29 -16.15
CA MET A 77 5.24 4.22 -17.04
C MET A 77 6.45 3.53 -17.67
N THR A 78 6.18 2.42 -18.35
CA THR A 78 7.19 1.59 -19.05
C THR A 78 6.74 1.40 -20.49
N ASP A 79 7.66 1.53 -21.43
CA ASP A 79 7.36 1.35 -22.85
C ASP A 79 6.74 -0.03 -23.11
N GLY A 80 5.68 -0.04 -23.89
CA GLY A 80 5.00 -1.28 -24.27
C GLY A 80 4.02 -1.83 -23.23
N VAL A 81 3.84 -1.15 -22.11
CA VAL A 81 2.87 -1.55 -21.08
C VAL A 81 1.68 -0.60 -21.10
N ARG A 82 0.49 -1.16 -21.21
CA ARG A 82 -0.77 -0.42 -21.16
C ARG A 82 -1.62 -0.93 -20.01
N GLY A 83 -2.29 -0.04 -19.29
CA GLY A 83 -3.15 -0.43 -18.17
C GLY A 83 -4.22 -1.44 -18.55
N GLU A 84 -4.77 -1.34 -19.77
CA GLU A 84 -5.78 -2.26 -20.29
C GLU A 84 -5.26 -3.69 -20.55
N ASP A 85 -3.93 -3.87 -20.57
CA ASP A 85 -3.31 -5.18 -20.73
C ASP A 85 -2.94 -5.83 -19.38
N VAL A 86 -3.23 -5.17 -18.27
CA VAL A 86 -3.10 -5.73 -16.93
C VAL A 86 -4.30 -6.62 -16.64
N ILE A 87 -4.03 -7.90 -16.37
CA ILE A 87 -5.09 -8.90 -16.21
C ILE A 87 -5.22 -9.44 -14.77
N GLY A 88 -4.35 -9.01 -13.87
CA GLY A 88 -4.42 -9.46 -12.48
C GLY A 88 -3.54 -8.62 -11.57
N VAL A 89 -3.91 -8.63 -10.29
CA VAL A 89 -3.16 -7.97 -9.22
C VAL A 89 -3.05 -8.94 -8.05
N GLY A 90 -1.83 -9.13 -7.56
CA GLY A 90 -1.57 -9.87 -6.34
C GLY A 90 -0.99 -8.94 -5.28
N THR A 91 -1.25 -9.24 -4.04
CA THR A 91 -0.75 -8.44 -2.91
C THR A 91 0.00 -9.33 -1.92
N ASP A 92 1.03 -8.75 -1.32
CA ASP A 92 1.75 -9.31 -0.19
C ASP A 92 1.87 -8.22 0.88
N PHE A 93 1.93 -8.61 2.14
CA PHE A 93 1.92 -7.65 3.24
C PHE A 93 2.59 -8.24 4.49
N THR A 94 2.99 -7.37 5.42
CA THR A 94 3.56 -7.79 6.69
C THR A 94 2.49 -8.48 7.54
N ALA A 95 2.88 -9.60 8.16
CA ALA A 95 1.98 -10.36 9.03
C ALA A 95 1.76 -9.65 10.37
N SER A 96 0.67 -9.97 11.05
CA SER A 96 0.36 -9.50 12.40
C SER A 96 0.21 -7.98 12.54
N SER A 97 -0.31 -7.32 11.51
CA SER A 97 -0.62 -5.89 11.53
C SER A 97 -2.14 -5.68 11.42
N PRO A 98 -2.89 -6.00 12.49
CA PRO A 98 -4.35 -5.88 12.44
C PRO A 98 -4.76 -4.40 12.37
N LEU A 99 -5.81 -4.14 11.62
CA LEU A 99 -6.37 -2.81 11.47
C LEU A 99 -7.89 -2.90 11.68
N PRO A 100 -8.45 -2.22 12.70
CA PRO A 100 -9.90 -2.25 12.88
C PRO A 100 -10.58 -1.38 11.82
N THR A 101 -11.61 -1.94 11.20
CA THR A 101 -12.42 -1.26 10.19
C THR A 101 -13.89 -1.42 10.51
N LYS A 102 -14.69 -0.48 10.02
CA LYS A 102 -16.13 -0.69 9.96
C LYS A 102 -16.48 -1.49 8.71
N SER A 103 -17.73 -1.91 8.62
CA SER A 103 -18.25 -2.58 7.43
C SER A 103 -17.92 -1.76 6.17
N GLY A 104 -17.47 -2.44 5.12
CA GLY A 104 -17.02 -1.78 3.90
C GLY A 104 -15.53 -1.45 3.87
N GLY A 105 -14.78 -1.83 4.92
CA GLY A 105 -13.32 -1.68 4.93
C GLY A 105 -12.79 -0.29 5.24
N ILE A 106 -13.62 0.60 5.81
CA ILE A 106 -13.18 1.94 6.21
C ILE A 106 -12.43 1.83 7.54
N PRO A 107 -11.14 2.21 7.60
CA PRO A 107 -10.39 2.19 8.86
C PRO A 107 -11.04 3.08 9.93
N LEU A 108 -11.12 2.58 11.17
CA LEU A 108 -11.73 3.36 12.24
C LEU A 108 -10.99 4.68 12.49
N CYS A 109 -9.66 4.69 12.34
CA CYS A 109 -8.87 5.89 12.53
C CYS A 109 -9.19 7.01 11.53
N PHE A 110 -9.89 6.72 10.42
CA PHE A 110 -10.36 7.74 9.49
C PHE A 110 -11.60 8.47 10.01
N LEU A 111 -12.28 7.91 11.00
CA LEU A 111 -13.48 8.52 11.56
C LEU A 111 -13.08 9.52 12.66
N PRO A 112 -13.69 10.71 12.71
CA PRO A 112 -13.32 11.75 13.68
C PRO A 112 -13.33 11.28 15.13
N GLN A 113 -14.30 10.44 15.52
CA GLN A 113 -14.45 9.94 16.88
C GLN A 113 -13.34 8.98 17.32
N PHE A 114 -12.61 8.38 16.37
CA PHE A 114 -11.55 7.41 16.67
C PHE A 114 -10.15 7.90 16.30
N ARG A 115 -10.05 9.08 15.71
CA ARG A 115 -8.76 9.60 15.19
C ARG A 115 -7.69 9.74 16.24
N LYS A 116 -8.06 10.02 17.49
CA LYS A 116 -7.12 10.19 18.61
C LYS A 116 -7.00 8.93 19.46
N GLN A 117 -7.57 7.82 19.03
CA GLN A 117 -7.53 6.56 19.73
C GLN A 117 -6.43 5.66 19.15
N PRO A 118 -5.34 5.38 19.91
CA PRO A 118 -4.23 4.56 19.40
C PRO A 118 -4.68 3.18 18.89
N HIS A 119 -5.63 2.56 19.56
CA HIS A 119 -6.13 1.23 19.18
C HIS A 119 -6.86 1.21 17.84
N ALA A 120 -7.15 2.37 17.24
CA ALA A 120 -7.80 2.47 15.94
C ALA A 120 -6.82 2.53 14.75
N TRP A 121 -5.55 2.63 15.04
CA TRP A 121 -4.49 2.74 14.01
C TRP A 121 -3.72 1.44 13.81
#